data_8847d8d566ec9aaac4a842238424875b
#
_entry.id   8847d8d566ec9aaac4a842238424875b
#
_cell.length_a   1.000
_cell.length_b   1.000
_cell.length_c   1.000
_cell.angle_alpha   90.00
_cell.angle_beta   90.00
_cell.angle_gamma   90.00
#
_symmetry.space_group_name_H-M   'P 1'
#
loop_
_entity.id
_entity.type
_entity.pdbx_description
1 polymer ?
#
loop_
_entity_poly.entity_id
_entity_poly.type
_entity_poly.pdbx_seq_one_letter_code
_entity_poly.pdbx_strand_id
1 'polypeptide(L)'
;VLGCMAQSLKHDLLENKPYVDIIIGPDSYRKLPEILNRENINNSIIDTSLSRFEAYNDLFPKRNNGVNAWVSIMRGCDKFCTFCIVPFTRGRERSRDLNGVLLEVQKAVDDGFSEITLLGQNVNSYKSKNNKFHNLLEEVSKINGLKRIRYTSPHPKDMSDEVINIMNKYDNICNSVHLPLQAGSNRILKRMNRTYTKEQFISLAQKIQNRLPNVGISTDIIVGFPGETNSDFEQTLEVMNAVKFDFAFNFKFSARRGTCLLYTSPSPRD
;
A
#
# COMPACT_ATOMS: atom_id res chain seq x y z
N VAL A 1 18.51 7.98 -9.77
CA VAL A 1 17.39 7.03 -9.57
C VAL A 1 16.78 7.25 -8.18
N LEU A 2 15.44 7.30 -8.09
CA LEU A 2 14.72 7.59 -6.85
C LEU A 2 13.75 6.45 -6.49
N GLY A 3 13.46 6.27 -5.19
CA GLY A 3 12.36 5.46 -4.69
C GLY A 3 12.71 4.05 -4.22
N CYS A 4 11.71 3.14 -4.22
CA CYS A 4 11.86 1.80 -3.63
C CYS A 4 12.87 0.92 -4.38
N MET A 5 13.00 1.05 -5.70
CA MET A 5 14.01 0.33 -6.48
C MET A 5 15.41 0.81 -6.12
N ALA A 6 15.60 2.13 -6.03
CA ALA A 6 16.84 2.73 -5.54
C ALA A 6 17.21 2.22 -4.15
N GLN A 7 16.23 2.19 -3.23
CA GLN A 7 16.39 1.65 -1.88
C GLN A 7 16.76 0.18 -1.85
N SER A 8 16.23 -0.64 -2.76
CA SER A 8 16.45 -2.09 -2.78
C SER A 8 17.77 -2.49 -3.42
N LEU A 9 18.13 -1.85 -4.53
CA LEU A 9 19.28 -2.24 -5.34
C LEU A 9 20.60 -1.57 -4.90
N LYS A 10 20.54 -0.32 -4.40
CA LYS A 10 21.72 0.40 -3.86
C LYS A 10 22.94 0.30 -4.79
N HIS A 11 24.04 -0.28 -4.27
CA HIS A 11 25.31 -0.43 -5.00
C HIS A 11 25.18 -1.28 -6.27
N ASP A 12 24.36 -2.35 -6.26
CA ASP A 12 24.14 -3.19 -7.46
C ASP A 12 23.69 -2.36 -8.66
N LEU A 13 22.97 -1.25 -8.39
CA LEU A 13 22.50 -0.36 -9.46
C LEU A 13 23.65 0.43 -10.08
N LEU A 14 24.62 0.91 -9.29
CA LEU A 14 25.81 1.61 -9.81
C LEU A 14 26.70 0.67 -10.60
N GLU A 15 26.95 -0.53 -10.09
CA GLU A 15 27.81 -1.52 -10.73
C GLU A 15 27.28 -1.92 -12.11
N ASN A 16 25.98 -2.10 -12.24
CA ASN A 16 25.32 -2.54 -13.48
C ASN A 16 24.89 -1.40 -14.41
N LYS A 17 24.90 -0.15 -13.94
CA LYS A 17 24.37 1.04 -14.65
C LYS A 17 25.32 2.24 -14.45
N PRO A 18 26.48 2.26 -15.14
CA PRO A 18 27.52 3.29 -14.92
C PRO A 18 27.09 4.73 -15.26
N TYR A 19 25.94 4.90 -15.90
CA TYR A 19 25.34 6.20 -16.19
C TYR A 19 24.45 6.75 -15.05
N VAL A 20 24.41 6.06 -13.90
CA VAL A 20 23.67 6.50 -12.72
C VAL A 20 24.62 7.18 -11.75
N ASP A 21 24.42 8.47 -11.50
CA ASP A 21 25.22 9.28 -10.60
C ASP A 21 24.62 9.37 -9.19
N ILE A 22 23.28 9.34 -9.08
CA ILE A 22 22.57 9.61 -7.82
C ILE A 22 21.52 8.54 -7.56
N ILE A 23 21.58 7.94 -6.36
CA ILE A 23 20.60 6.95 -5.86
C ILE A 23 20.03 7.46 -4.54
N ILE A 24 18.71 7.73 -4.53
CA ILE A 24 18.01 8.28 -3.35
C ILE A 24 16.86 7.36 -2.95
N GLY A 25 16.90 6.90 -1.71
CA GLY A 25 15.81 6.16 -1.08
C GLY A 25 14.58 7.04 -0.80
N PRO A 26 13.42 6.42 -0.51
CA PRO A 26 12.16 7.15 -0.36
C PRO A 26 12.12 8.10 0.83
N ASP A 27 12.98 7.96 1.83
CA ASP A 27 13.01 8.81 3.02
C ASP A 27 14.05 9.94 2.95
N SER A 28 14.82 10.03 1.85
CA SER A 28 15.89 11.01 1.68
C SER A 28 15.56 12.12 0.66
N TYR A 29 14.30 12.24 0.22
CA TYR A 29 13.90 13.24 -0.81
C TYR A 29 14.13 14.69 -0.38
N ARG A 30 14.10 15.01 0.93
CA ARG A 30 14.40 16.36 1.42
C ARG A 30 15.82 16.81 1.12
N LYS A 31 16.75 15.87 1.00
CA LYS A 31 18.16 16.15 0.70
C LYS A 31 18.43 16.33 -0.80
N LEU A 32 17.45 16.01 -1.64
CA LEU A 32 17.62 16.05 -3.10
C LEU A 32 18.04 17.43 -3.61
N PRO A 33 17.44 18.57 -3.17
CA PRO A 33 17.89 19.90 -3.61
C PRO A 33 19.35 20.19 -3.25
N GLU A 34 19.78 19.85 -2.04
CA GLU A 34 21.18 19.99 -1.59
C GLU A 34 22.13 19.15 -2.43
N ILE A 35 21.75 17.88 -2.69
CA ILE A 35 22.56 16.97 -3.51
C ILE A 35 22.73 17.46 -4.93
N LEU A 36 21.64 17.97 -5.55
CA LEU A 36 21.66 18.47 -6.92
C LEU A 36 22.43 19.79 -7.08
N ASN A 37 22.51 20.61 -6.02
CA ASN A 37 23.22 21.88 -6.05
C ASN A 37 24.74 21.75 -5.75
N ARG A 38 25.26 20.54 -5.54
CA ARG A 38 26.71 20.33 -5.37
C ARG A 38 27.43 20.56 -6.70
N GLU A 39 28.36 21.49 -6.72
CA GLU A 39 29.07 21.95 -7.94
C GLU A 39 29.93 20.85 -8.61
N ASN A 40 30.33 19.82 -7.86
CA ASN A 40 31.17 18.71 -8.38
C ASN A 40 30.65 17.37 -7.84
N ILE A 41 29.86 16.66 -8.63
CA ILE A 41 29.53 15.25 -8.39
C ILE A 41 30.62 14.38 -9.06
N ASN A 42 31.83 14.38 -8.49
CA ASN A 42 32.91 13.55 -9.01
C ASN A 42 32.78 12.08 -8.61
N ASN A 43 31.92 11.78 -7.62
CA ASN A 43 31.63 10.42 -7.15
C ASN A 43 30.13 10.20 -7.06
N SER A 44 29.66 9.00 -7.42
CA SER A 44 28.26 8.62 -7.29
C SER A 44 27.76 8.78 -5.85
N ILE A 45 26.57 9.31 -5.68
CA ILE A 45 25.96 9.58 -4.38
C ILE A 45 24.86 8.54 -4.10
N ILE A 46 24.95 7.86 -2.97
CA ILE A 46 23.90 6.96 -2.47
C ILE A 46 23.41 7.47 -1.12
N ASP A 47 22.12 7.81 -1.02
CA ASP A 47 21.44 8.04 0.25
C ASP A 47 20.16 7.20 0.31
N THR A 48 20.24 6.07 0.97
CA THR A 48 19.17 5.10 1.16
C THR A 48 18.86 4.91 2.66
N SER A 49 19.10 5.95 3.45
CA SER A 49 18.77 5.95 4.88
C SER A 49 17.28 5.87 5.11
N LEU A 50 16.83 4.95 5.95
CA LEU A 50 15.44 4.87 6.37
C LEU A 50 15.23 5.73 7.63
N SER A 51 14.26 6.62 7.60
CA SER A 51 13.84 7.42 8.74
C SER A 51 12.76 6.69 9.56
N ARG A 52 12.79 6.88 10.88
CA ARG A 52 11.71 6.44 11.76
C ARG A 52 10.57 7.48 11.87
N PHE A 53 10.81 8.70 11.42
CA PHE A 53 9.91 9.84 11.66
C PHE A 53 9.42 10.53 10.39
N GLU A 54 10.14 10.40 9.25
CA GLU A 54 9.80 11.13 8.04
C GLU A 54 8.48 10.65 7.42
N ALA A 55 7.50 11.52 7.43
CA ALA A 55 6.19 11.31 6.82
C ALA A 55 5.84 12.38 5.77
N TYR A 56 6.73 13.37 5.55
CA TYR A 56 6.53 14.47 4.59
C TYR A 56 5.23 15.27 4.84
N ASN A 57 4.96 15.60 6.10
CA ASN A 57 3.73 16.29 6.51
C ASN A 57 3.54 17.68 5.88
N ASP A 58 4.65 18.35 5.57
CA ASP A 58 4.75 19.73 5.10
C ASP A 58 5.04 19.86 3.60
N LEU A 59 5.17 18.72 2.89
CA LEU A 59 5.42 18.72 1.46
C LEU A 59 4.12 18.45 0.69
N PHE A 60 3.68 19.46 -0.05
CA PHE A 60 2.56 19.35 -0.97
C PHE A 60 3.08 19.20 -2.39
N PRO A 61 2.77 18.09 -3.07
CA PRO A 61 3.21 17.90 -4.45
C PRO A 61 2.54 18.92 -5.37
N LYS A 62 3.32 19.46 -6.32
CA LYS A 62 2.76 20.22 -7.43
C LYS A 62 1.97 19.24 -8.32
N ARG A 63 0.70 19.52 -8.53
CA ARG A 63 -0.18 18.74 -9.39
C ARG A 63 -0.43 19.48 -10.70
N ASN A 64 -0.45 18.72 -11.78
CA ASN A 64 -0.97 19.22 -13.05
C ASN A 64 -2.50 19.09 -13.05
N ASN A 65 -3.16 19.74 -14.01
CA ASN A 65 -4.62 19.65 -14.16
C ASN A 65 -5.08 18.20 -14.28
N GLY A 66 -6.20 17.87 -13.63
CA GLY A 66 -6.75 16.52 -13.62
C GLY A 66 -8.01 16.43 -12.78
N VAL A 67 -8.64 15.26 -12.77
CA VAL A 67 -9.86 14.98 -11.98
C VAL A 67 -9.48 14.42 -10.61
N ASN A 68 -8.47 13.54 -10.56
CA ASN A 68 -8.07 12.81 -9.36
C ASN A 68 -6.71 13.27 -8.83
N ALA A 69 -6.64 13.58 -7.54
CA ALA A 69 -5.39 13.86 -6.85
C ALA A 69 -5.03 12.70 -5.89
N TRP A 70 -3.77 12.30 -5.94
CA TRP A 70 -3.21 11.25 -5.09
C TRP A 70 -2.62 11.87 -3.82
N VAL A 71 -3.10 11.42 -2.66
CA VAL A 71 -2.68 11.94 -1.36
C VAL A 71 -2.12 10.82 -0.49
N SER A 72 -0.82 10.85 -0.25
CA SER A 72 -0.18 9.88 0.65
C SER A 72 -0.51 10.23 2.10
N ILE A 73 -1.17 9.31 2.81
CA ILE A 73 -1.58 9.51 4.22
C ILE A 73 -0.67 8.79 5.21
N MET A 74 0.05 7.79 4.75
CA MET A 74 0.98 7.02 5.57
C MET A 74 2.06 6.36 4.71
N ARG A 75 3.14 5.92 5.35
CA ARG A 75 4.30 5.27 4.73
C ARG A 75 4.76 4.08 5.55
N GLY A 76 5.37 3.08 4.87
CA GLY A 76 5.85 1.87 5.49
C GLY A 76 4.75 0.87 5.82
N CYS A 77 5.13 -0.30 6.34
CA CYS A 77 4.18 -1.36 6.69
C CYS A 77 4.75 -2.27 7.77
N ASP A 78 3.95 -2.56 8.79
CA ASP A 78 4.32 -3.41 9.92
C ASP A 78 3.77 -4.84 9.82
N LYS A 79 3.20 -5.23 8.67
CA LYS A 79 2.62 -6.59 8.52
C LYS A 79 3.66 -7.68 8.29
N PHE A 80 4.85 -7.33 7.74
CA PHE A 80 5.95 -8.26 7.49
C PHE A 80 5.51 -9.55 6.79
N CYS A 81 4.63 -9.43 5.77
CA CYS A 81 4.31 -10.57 4.91
C CYS A 81 5.60 -11.13 4.30
N THR A 82 5.78 -12.45 4.32
CA THR A 82 7.08 -13.10 4.02
C THR A 82 7.60 -12.84 2.60
N PHE A 83 6.71 -12.54 1.66
CA PHE A 83 7.02 -12.23 0.26
C PHE A 83 7.21 -10.73 -0.02
N CYS A 84 6.97 -9.85 0.97
CA CYS A 84 6.86 -8.42 0.74
C CYS A 84 8.14 -7.68 1.09
N ILE A 85 8.63 -6.86 0.15
CA ILE A 85 9.83 -6.04 0.32
C ILE A 85 9.54 -4.69 1.00
N VAL A 86 8.28 -4.30 1.17
CA VAL A 86 7.90 -2.97 1.66
C VAL A 86 8.53 -2.59 3.01
N PRO A 87 8.53 -3.43 4.05
CA PRO A 87 9.17 -3.08 5.32
C PRO A 87 10.66 -2.73 5.19
N PHE A 88 11.34 -3.32 4.22
CA PHE A 88 12.77 -3.14 3.97
C PHE A 88 13.08 -1.93 3.08
N THR A 89 12.12 -1.51 2.25
CA THR A 89 12.31 -0.39 1.33
C THR A 89 11.64 0.90 1.78
N ARG A 90 10.60 0.80 2.62
CA ARG A 90 9.85 1.95 3.15
C ARG A 90 9.84 2.05 4.67
N GLY A 91 10.43 1.05 5.35
CA GLY A 91 10.50 1.02 6.81
C GLY A 91 9.18 0.72 7.50
N ARG A 92 9.13 1.04 8.80
CA ARG A 92 7.97 0.86 9.67
C ARG A 92 6.84 1.84 9.33
N GLU A 93 5.63 1.53 9.77
CA GLU A 93 4.45 2.40 9.56
C GLU A 93 4.63 3.76 10.21
N ARG A 94 4.34 4.81 9.44
CA ARG A 94 4.35 6.22 9.87
C ARG A 94 3.19 6.93 9.19
N SER A 95 2.24 7.38 9.98
CA SER A 95 1.09 8.13 9.50
C SER A 95 1.39 9.63 9.49
N ARG A 96 0.85 10.32 8.52
CA ARG A 96 0.84 11.79 8.48
C ARG A 96 -0.15 12.34 9.50
N ASP A 97 0.09 13.56 9.96
CA ASP A 97 -0.86 14.25 10.82
C ASP A 97 -2.19 14.49 10.08
N LEU A 98 -3.31 14.34 10.82
CA LEU A 98 -4.65 14.50 10.26
C LEU A 98 -4.82 15.86 9.58
N ASN A 99 -4.45 16.94 10.27
CA ASN A 99 -4.60 18.29 9.74
C ASN A 99 -3.78 18.52 8.48
N GLY A 100 -2.55 17.98 8.42
CA GLY A 100 -1.70 18.06 7.24
C GLY A 100 -2.31 17.35 6.02
N VAL A 101 -2.98 16.20 6.23
CA VAL A 101 -3.70 15.50 5.16
C VAL A 101 -4.92 16.31 4.72
N LEU A 102 -5.73 16.83 5.66
CA LEU A 102 -6.91 17.64 5.32
C LEU A 102 -6.55 18.91 4.55
N LEU A 103 -5.48 19.61 4.95
CA LEU A 103 -4.96 20.78 4.22
C LEU A 103 -4.55 20.44 2.79
N GLU A 104 -3.89 19.30 2.59
CA GLU A 104 -3.49 18.86 1.25
C GLU A 104 -4.69 18.51 0.37
N VAL A 105 -5.70 17.84 0.96
CA VAL A 105 -6.95 17.51 0.25
C VAL A 105 -7.71 18.80 -0.10
N GLN A 106 -7.87 19.74 0.86
CA GLN A 106 -8.53 21.01 0.60
C GLN A 106 -7.84 21.77 -0.53
N LYS A 107 -6.50 21.88 -0.46
CA LYS A 107 -5.73 22.52 -1.53
C LYS A 107 -5.94 21.85 -2.90
N ALA A 108 -5.99 20.52 -2.95
CA ALA A 108 -6.27 19.81 -4.20
C ALA A 108 -7.67 20.15 -4.74
N VAL A 109 -8.68 20.25 -3.86
CA VAL A 109 -10.04 20.66 -4.26
C VAL A 109 -10.06 22.12 -4.77
N ASP A 110 -9.35 23.02 -4.08
CA ASP A 110 -9.22 24.43 -4.49
C ASP A 110 -8.49 24.56 -5.84
N ASP A 111 -7.55 23.65 -6.14
CA ASP A 111 -6.85 23.52 -7.42
C ASP A 111 -7.74 22.86 -8.53
N GLY A 112 -9.01 22.51 -8.22
CA GLY A 112 -10.00 21.99 -9.17
C GLY A 112 -10.12 20.47 -9.25
N PHE A 113 -9.44 19.71 -8.38
CA PHE A 113 -9.59 18.26 -8.33
C PHE A 113 -10.88 17.87 -7.60
N SER A 114 -11.70 17.03 -8.21
CA SER A 114 -12.98 16.58 -7.66
C SER A 114 -12.94 15.14 -7.11
N GLU A 115 -11.85 14.43 -7.31
CA GLU A 115 -11.61 13.08 -6.80
C GLU A 115 -10.28 13.04 -6.05
N ILE A 116 -10.27 12.32 -4.89
CA ILE A 116 -9.06 12.07 -4.10
C ILE A 116 -8.87 10.57 -3.95
N THR A 117 -7.63 10.12 -4.16
CA THR A 117 -7.23 8.75 -3.81
C THR A 117 -6.24 8.79 -2.64
N LEU A 118 -6.63 8.26 -1.49
CA LEU A 118 -5.77 8.13 -0.32
C LEU A 118 -4.80 6.96 -0.50
N LEU A 119 -3.52 7.22 -0.34
CA LEU A 119 -2.44 6.27 -0.56
C LEU A 119 -1.76 5.86 0.74
N GLY A 120 -1.45 4.57 0.83
CA GLY A 120 -0.62 3.98 1.87
C GLY A 120 -0.14 2.60 1.47
N GLN A 121 0.79 2.01 2.20
CA GLN A 121 1.18 0.62 2.03
C GLN A 121 0.27 -0.35 2.81
N ASN A 122 -0.45 0.20 3.78
CA ASN A 122 -1.54 -0.42 4.54
C ASN A 122 -2.46 0.70 5.01
N VAL A 123 -3.22 1.26 4.08
CA VAL A 123 -3.92 2.54 4.27
C VAL A 123 -4.88 2.54 5.48
N ASN A 124 -5.52 1.41 5.74
CA ASN A 124 -6.48 1.28 6.84
C ASN A 124 -5.86 1.01 8.23
N SER A 125 -4.51 0.89 8.31
CA SER A 125 -3.80 0.97 9.59
C SER A 125 -3.46 2.40 10.02
N TYR A 126 -3.81 3.41 9.20
CA TYR A 126 -3.56 4.81 9.53
C TYR A 126 -3.92 5.14 10.98
N LYS A 127 -2.96 5.77 11.68
CA LYS A 127 -3.14 6.22 13.07
C LYS A 127 -2.32 7.49 13.30
N SER A 128 -2.99 8.58 13.62
CA SER A 128 -2.38 9.85 14.00
C SER A 128 -2.99 10.34 15.32
N LYS A 129 -2.20 10.35 16.39
CA LYS A 129 -2.69 10.64 17.75
C LYS A 129 -3.86 9.70 18.10
N ASN A 130 -5.03 10.23 18.32
CA ASN A 130 -6.26 9.49 18.64
C ASN A 130 -7.10 9.16 17.39
N ASN A 131 -6.70 9.64 16.21
CA ASN A 131 -7.45 9.45 14.98
C ASN A 131 -6.98 8.19 14.25
N LYS A 132 -7.93 7.33 13.90
CA LYS A 132 -7.75 6.15 13.06
C LYS A 132 -8.22 6.43 11.63
N PHE A 133 -8.09 5.44 10.74
CA PHE A 133 -8.45 5.59 9.34
C PHE A 133 -9.91 6.02 9.12
N HIS A 134 -10.87 5.47 9.88
CA HIS A 134 -12.28 5.88 9.77
C HIS A 134 -12.51 7.36 10.12
N ASN A 135 -11.78 7.90 11.11
CA ASN A 135 -11.87 9.33 11.45
C ASN A 135 -11.33 10.19 10.29
N LEU A 136 -10.15 9.82 9.74
CA LEU A 136 -9.62 10.51 8.58
C LEU A 136 -10.58 10.46 7.40
N LEU A 137 -11.14 9.29 7.09
CA LEU A 137 -12.06 9.10 5.98
C LEU A 137 -13.33 9.94 6.15
N GLU A 138 -13.86 10.01 7.39
CA GLU A 138 -15.00 10.86 7.72
C GLU A 138 -14.69 12.35 7.54
N GLU A 139 -13.54 12.84 8.05
CA GLU A 139 -13.19 14.25 7.90
C GLU A 139 -12.93 14.65 6.44
N VAL A 140 -12.28 13.78 5.66
CA VAL A 140 -12.09 14.00 4.22
C VAL A 140 -13.44 14.06 3.49
N SER A 141 -14.41 13.22 3.86
CA SER A 141 -15.73 13.21 3.19
C SER A 141 -16.56 14.47 3.43
N LYS A 142 -16.24 15.25 4.45
CA LYS A 142 -16.92 16.54 4.74
C LYS A 142 -16.39 17.72 3.92
N ILE A 143 -15.30 17.54 3.18
CA ILE A 143 -14.70 18.62 2.38
C ILE A 143 -15.60 18.98 1.20
N ASN A 144 -16.05 20.24 1.16
CA ASN A 144 -16.92 20.73 0.09
C ASN A 144 -16.20 20.68 -1.26
N GLY A 145 -16.95 20.31 -2.31
CA GLY A 145 -16.42 20.20 -3.67
C GLY A 145 -15.81 18.82 -4.00
N LEU A 146 -15.55 17.99 -2.99
CA LEU A 146 -15.04 16.65 -3.18
C LEU A 146 -16.15 15.66 -3.53
N LYS A 147 -16.13 15.16 -4.77
CA LYS A 147 -17.19 14.31 -5.32
C LYS A 147 -16.90 12.82 -5.13
N ARG A 148 -15.59 12.41 -5.09
CA ARG A 148 -15.21 11.01 -4.94
C ARG A 148 -13.97 10.84 -4.08
N ILE A 149 -14.04 9.85 -3.19
CA ILE A 149 -12.93 9.43 -2.34
C ILE A 149 -12.67 7.96 -2.59
N ARG A 150 -11.41 7.65 -2.92
CA ARG A 150 -10.90 6.29 -3.03
C ARG A 150 -9.74 6.09 -2.06
N TYR A 151 -9.46 4.86 -1.74
CA TYR A 151 -8.26 4.49 -1.01
C TYR A 151 -7.68 3.18 -1.57
N THR A 152 -6.37 2.99 -1.42
CA THR A 152 -5.66 1.84 -1.96
C THR A 152 -4.97 1.03 -0.88
N SER A 153 -4.67 -0.24 -1.20
CA SER A 153 -3.85 -1.13 -0.37
C SER A 153 -4.33 -1.30 1.08
N PRO A 154 -5.64 -1.50 1.33
CA PRO A 154 -6.08 -1.89 2.66
C PRO A 154 -5.65 -3.33 2.97
N HIS A 155 -5.43 -3.61 4.25
CA HIS A 155 -5.20 -4.98 4.70
C HIS A 155 -6.48 -5.55 5.31
N PRO A 156 -6.91 -6.79 4.99
CA PRO A 156 -8.16 -7.37 5.48
C PRO A 156 -8.31 -7.31 7.00
N LYS A 157 -7.24 -7.57 7.75
CA LYS A 157 -7.25 -7.52 9.21
C LYS A 157 -7.60 -6.13 9.79
N ASP A 158 -7.27 -5.07 9.08
CA ASP A 158 -7.46 -3.69 9.55
C ASP A 158 -8.74 -3.06 8.99
N MET A 159 -9.56 -3.84 8.26
CA MET A 159 -10.88 -3.41 7.80
C MET A 159 -11.88 -3.51 8.95
N SER A 160 -12.08 -2.41 9.66
CA SER A 160 -12.97 -2.35 10.82
C SER A 160 -14.41 -2.03 10.44
N ASP A 161 -15.32 -2.32 11.37
CA ASP A 161 -16.75 -2.01 11.20
C ASP A 161 -17.00 -0.50 11.06
N GLU A 162 -16.18 0.32 11.73
CA GLU A 162 -16.27 1.78 11.63
C GLU A 162 -15.94 2.27 10.22
N VAL A 163 -14.94 1.67 9.55
CA VAL A 163 -14.63 2.02 8.15
C VAL A 163 -15.81 1.70 7.24
N ILE A 164 -16.40 0.51 7.37
CA ILE A 164 -17.58 0.09 6.59
C ILE A 164 -18.76 1.03 6.86
N ASN A 165 -18.99 1.41 8.13
CA ASN A 165 -20.07 2.33 8.50
C ASN A 165 -19.87 3.72 7.88
N ILE A 166 -18.64 4.24 7.87
CA ILE A 166 -18.34 5.55 7.25
C ILE A 166 -18.53 5.47 5.73
N MET A 167 -18.12 4.38 5.09
CA MET A 167 -18.37 4.16 3.66
C MET A 167 -19.87 4.14 3.33
N ASN A 168 -20.69 3.53 4.19
CA ASN A 168 -22.13 3.51 4.00
C ASN A 168 -22.83 4.84 4.32
N LYS A 169 -22.18 5.69 5.14
CA LYS A 169 -22.75 6.98 5.58
C LYS A 169 -22.56 8.10 4.56
N TYR A 170 -21.47 8.09 3.80
CA TYR A 170 -21.07 9.18 2.92
C TYR A 170 -21.04 8.75 1.46
N ASP A 171 -21.94 9.29 0.64
CA ASP A 171 -22.10 8.93 -0.78
C ASP A 171 -20.90 9.28 -1.67
N ASN A 172 -20.06 10.20 -1.21
CA ASN A 172 -18.83 10.56 -1.94
C ASN A 172 -17.67 9.58 -1.71
N ILE A 173 -17.80 8.59 -0.82
CA ILE A 173 -16.84 7.49 -0.70
C ILE A 173 -17.25 6.41 -1.70
N CYS A 174 -16.32 6.05 -2.60
CA CYS A 174 -16.62 5.07 -3.64
C CYS A 174 -16.93 3.68 -3.05
N ASN A 175 -18.01 3.06 -3.50
CA ASN A 175 -18.37 1.67 -3.17
C ASN A 175 -17.45 0.68 -3.87
N SER A 176 -16.15 0.74 -3.61
CA SER A 176 -15.14 -0.12 -4.17
C SER A 176 -14.09 -0.44 -3.10
N VAL A 177 -13.90 -1.71 -2.81
CA VAL A 177 -12.96 -2.19 -1.81
C VAL A 177 -11.97 -3.16 -2.45
N HIS A 178 -10.69 -2.79 -2.44
CA HIS A 178 -9.64 -3.73 -2.79
C HIS A 178 -9.26 -4.53 -1.54
N LEU A 179 -9.50 -5.85 -1.52
CA LEU A 179 -9.30 -6.71 -0.36
C LEU A 179 -8.34 -7.85 -0.70
N PRO A 180 -7.00 -7.69 -0.52
CA PRO A 180 -6.00 -8.67 -0.94
C PRO A 180 -6.09 -9.98 -0.16
N LEU A 181 -6.56 -11.05 -0.79
CA LEU A 181 -6.64 -12.40 -0.22
C LEU A 181 -5.24 -13.05 -0.14
N GLN A 182 -4.50 -12.98 -1.22
CA GLN A 182 -3.21 -13.60 -1.53
C GLN A 182 -3.28 -15.12 -1.75
N ALA A 183 -3.92 -15.89 -0.88
CA ALA A 183 -4.16 -17.34 -1.03
C ALA A 183 -5.41 -17.76 -0.25
N GLY A 184 -6.08 -18.84 -0.65
CA GLY A 184 -7.27 -19.37 0.01
C GLY A 184 -6.98 -20.50 0.99
N SER A 185 -5.75 -20.99 1.09
CA SER A 185 -5.36 -22.05 2.04
C SER A 185 -4.84 -21.44 3.33
N ASN A 186 -5.41 -21.86 4.48
CA ASN A 186 -4.92 -21.41 5.80
C ASN A 186 -3.45 -21.76 6.04
N ARG A 187 -2.99 -22.89 5.51
CA ARG A 187 -1.59 -23.30 5.56
C ARG A 187 -0.68 -22.32 4.82
N ILE A 188 -1.08 -21.90 3.62
CA ILE A 188 -0.31 -20.93 2.83
C ILE A 188 -0.42 -19.53 3.43
N LEU A 189 -1.59 -19.09 3.86
CA LEU A 189 -1.77 -17.82 4.56
C LEU A 189 -0.84 -17.69 5.78
N LYS A 190 -0.74 -18.75 6.59
CA LYS A 190 0.19 -18.80 7.73
C LYS A 190 1.65 -18.67 7.27
N ARG A 191 2.06 -19.35 6.20
CA ARG A 191 3.42 -19.25 5.63
C ARG A 191 3.71 -17.87 5.03
N MET A 192 2.69 -17.21 4.48
CA MET A 192 2.75 -15.83 4.01
C MET A 192 2.80 -14.80 5.14
N ASN A 193 2.71 -15.21 6.41
CA ASN A 193 2.53 -14.35 7.59
C ASN A 193 1.27 -13.47 7.47
N ARG A 194 0.18 -14.04 6.91
CA ARG A 194 -1.13 -13.40 6.94
C ARG A 194 -1.82 -13.75 8.26
N THR A 195 -2.33 -12.72 8.94
CA THR A 195 -2.84 -12.82 10.31
C THR A 195 -4.36 -13.02 10.34
N TYR A 196 -4.90 -13.69 9.32
CA TYR A 196 -6.30 -14.10 9.20
C TYR A 196 -6.40 -15.48 8.52
N THR A 197 -7.54 -16.15 8.71
CA THR A 197 -7.88 -17.39 8.02
C THR A 197 -8.81 -17.14 6.83
N LYS A 198 -8.97 -18.14 5.94
CA LYS A 198 -9.89 -18.06 4.80
C LYS A 198 -11.34 -17.80 5.27
N GLU A 199 -11.75 -18.41 6.37
CA GLU A 199 -13.09 -18.27 6.94
C GLU A 199 -13.34 -16.83 7.43
N GLN A 200 -12.36 -16.24 8.12
CA GLN A 200 -12.40 -14.85 8.55
C GLN A 200 -12.45 -13.89 7.36
N PHE A 201 -11.69 -14.19 6.30
CA PHE A 201 -11.70 -13.40 5.08
C PHE A 201 -13.07 -13.45 4.37
N ILE A 202 -13.64 -14.65 4.20
CA ILE A 202 -14.97 -14.83 3.59
C ILE A 202 -16.03 -14.08 4.41
N SER A 203 -16.02 -14.24 5.74
CA SER A 203 -16.94 -13.54 6.63
C SER A 203 -16.84 -12.01 6.50
N LEU A 204 -15.61 -11.48 6.40
CA LEU A 204 -15.39 -10.05 6.18
C LEU A 204 -15.91 -9.58 4.83
N ALA A 205 -15.64 -10.32 3.76
CA ALA A 205 -16.11 -9.98 2.42
C ALA A 205 -17.64 -9.97 2.36
N GLN A 206 -18.29 -11.00 2.91
CA GLN A 206 -19.75 -11.07 3.00
C GLN A 206 -20.34 -9.92 3.86
N LYS A 207 -19.68 -9.57 4.98
CA LYS A 207 -20.07 -8.41 5.80
C LYS A 207 -20.04 -7.11 4.98
N ILE A 208 -18.97 -6.90 4.20
CA ILE A 208 -18.85 -5.73 3.33
C ILE A 208 -19.99 -5.72 2.28
N GLN A 209 -20.21 -6.84 1.59
CA GLN A 209 -21.28 -6.97 0.59
C GLN A 209 -22.69 -6.72 1.16
N ASN A 210 -22.94 -7.19 2.39
CA ASN A 210 -24.24 -7.02 3.05
C ASN A 210 -24.47 -5.58 3.54
N ARG A 211 -23.41 -4.84 3.89
CA ARG A 211 -23.55 -3.48 4.45
C ARG A 211 -23.40 -2.36 3.42
N LEU A 212 -22.70 -2.63 2.32
CA LEU A 212 -22.47 -1.66 1.25
C LEU A 212 -23.21 -2.11 -0.02
N PRO A 213 -24.36 -1.50 -0.34
CA PRO A 213 -25.10 -1.86 -1.55
C PRO A 213 -24.25 -1.65 -2.81
N ASN A 214 -24.27 -2.64 -3.71
CA ASN A 214 -23.53 -2.60 -4.97
C ASN A 214 -22.01 -2.33 -4.83
N VAL A 215 -21.40 -2.81 -3.73
CA VAL A 215 -19.95 -2.69 -3.56
C VAL A 215 -19.22 -3.60 -4.54
N GLY A 216 -18.25 -3.03 -5.27
CA GLY A 216 -17.29 -3.81 -6.04
C GLY A 216 -16.12 -4.25 -5.15
N ILE A 217 -15.86 -5.57 -5.08
CA ILE A 217 -14.72 -6.11 -4.32
C ILE A 217 -13.68 -6.65 -5.30
N SER A 218 -12.47 -6.11 -5.23
CA SER A 218 -11.30 -6.65 -5.95
C SER A 218 -10.30 -7.28 -5.00
N THR A 219 -9.43 -8.16 -5.52
CA THR A 219 -8.46 -8.89 -4.72
C THR A 219 -7.12 -9.08 -5.45
N ASP A 220 -6.08 -9.45 -4.69
CA ASP A 220 -4.82 -9.99 -5.20
C ASP A 220 -4.69 -11.46 -4.84
N ILE A 221 -4.17 -12.26 -5.77
CA ILE A 221 -3.87 -13.68 -5.59
C ILE A 221 -2.45 -13.96 -6.07
N ILE A 222 -1.69 -14.70 -5.26
CA ILE A 222 -0.35 -15.19 -5.62
C ILE A 222 -0.43 -16.69 -5.78
N VAL A 223 -0.08 -17.19 -6.96
CA VAL A 223 -0.06 -18.62 -7.30
C VAL A 223 1.38 -19.12 -7.35
N GLY A 224 1.60 -20.37 -6.96
CA GLY A 224 2.93 -20.99 -6.94
C GLY A 224 3.80 -20.47 -5.80
N PHE A 225 3.18 -20.11 -4.68
CA PHE A 225 3.93 -19.77 -3.48
C PHE A 225 4.75 -21.00 -3.00
N PRO A 226 6.00 -20.84 -2.51
CA PRO A 226 6.85 -21.96 -2.11
C PRO A 226 6.11 -22.96 -1.21
N GLY A 227 6.03 -24.22 -1.66
CA GLY A 227 5.33 -25.31 -1.00
C GLY A 227 3.80 -25.27 -1.10
N GLU A 228 3.23 -24.45 -1.97
CA GLU A 228 1.82 -24.54 -2.36
C GLU A 228 1.56 -25.84 -3.13
N THR A 229 0.53 -26.56 -2.76
CA THR A 229 0.07 -27.81 -3.44
C THR A 229 -1.16 -27.52 -4.28
N ASN A 230 -1.55 -28.46 -5.17
CA ASN A 230 -2.79 -28.36 -5.91
C ASN A 230 -4.01 -28.21 -4.98
N SER A 231 -4.03 -28.94 -3.86
CA SER A 231 -5.12 -28.83 -2.89
C SER A 231 -5.17 -27.44 -2.20
N ASP A 232 -4.03 -26.77 -2.01
CA ASP A 232 -4.02 -25.38 -1.52
C ASP A 232 -4.56 -24.41 -2.55
N PHE A 233 -4.23 -24.63 -3.82
CA PHE A 233 -4.73 -23.83 -4.93
C PHE A 233 -6.24 -24.01 -5.11
N GLU A 234 -6.75 -25.24 -5.02
CA GLU A 234 -8.20 -25.50 -5.06
C GLU A 234 -8.94 -24.74 -3.96
N GLN A 235 -8.41 -24.67 -2.74
CA GLN A 235 -8.99 -23.85 -1.68
C GLN A 235 -9.00 -22.34 -2.04
N THR A 236 -8.04 -21.87 -2.84
CA THR A 236 -8.08 -20.48 -3.34
C THR A 236 -9.25 -20.29 -4.30
N LEU A 237 -9.50 -21.25 -5.18
CA LEU A 237 -10.67 -21.23 -6.08
C LEU A 237 -12.00 -21.29 -5.30
N GLU A 238 -12.05 -22.10 -4.22
CA GLU A 238 -13.22 -22.15 -3.33
C GLU A 238 -13.53 -20.75 -2.74
N VAL A 239 -12.52 -20.04 -2.24
CA VAL A 239 -12.72 -18.67 -1.70
C VAL A 239 -13.18 -17.71 -2.80
N MET A 240 -12.60 -17.79 -4.00
CA MET A 240 -13.02 -16.98 -5.14
C MET A 240 -14.49 -17.21 -5.49
N ASN A 241 -14.93 -18.46 -5.51
CA ASN A 241 -16.32 -18.83 -5.77
C ASN A 241 -17.27 -18.39 -4.65
N ALA A 242 -16.83 -18.43 -3.40
CA ALA A 242 -17.62 -18.03 -2.24
C ALA A 242 -17.82 -16.51 -2.15
N VAL A 243 -16.78 -15.73 -2.46
CA VAL A 243 -16.80 -14.26 -2.37
C VAL A 243 -17.33 -13.62 -3.65
N LYS A 244 -17.06 -14.22 -4.82
CA LYS A 244 -17.44 -13.68 -6.16
C LYS A 244 -16.89 -12.29 -6.37
N PHE A 245 -15.56 -12.18 -6.39
CA PHE A 245 -14.89 -10.90 -6.65
C PHE A 245 -15.27 -10.35 -8.04
N ASP A 246 -15.43 -9.02 -8.12
CA ASP A 246 -15.64 -8.34 -9.40
C ASP A 246 -14.36 -8.33 -10.23
N PHE A 247 -13.20 -8.30 -9.58
CA PHE A 247 -11.90 -8.31 -10.24
C PHE A 247 -10.82 -8.97 -9.36
N ALA A 248 -9.89 -9.70 -9.99
CA ALA A 248 -8.74 -10.28 -9.32
C ALA A 248 -7.45 -10.03 -10.12
N PHE A 249 -6.44 -9.51 -9.43
CA PHE A 249 -5.06 -9.45 -9.94
C PHE A 249 -4.35 -10.74 -9.56
N ASN A 250 -4.00 -11.55 -10.56
CA ASN A 250 -3.36 -12.84 -10.34
C ASN A 250 -1.86 -12.74 -10.67
N PHE A 251 -1.02 -13.11 -9.71
CA PHE A 251 0.43 -13.05 -9.83
C PHE A 251 1.03 -14.44 -9.67
N LYS A 252 1.95 -14.82 -10.56
CA LYS A 252 2.86 -15.92 -10.29
C LYS A 252 3.86 -15.49 -9.24
N PHE A 253 4.10 -16.33 -8.23
CA PHE A 253 5.11 -16.04 -7.22
C PHE A 253 6.48 -15.77 -7.87
N SER A 254 7.13 -14.73 -7.39
CA SER A 254 8.51 -14.38 -7.76
C SER A 254 9.29 -14.02 -6.50
N ALA A 255 10.36 -14.77 -6.24
CA ALA A 255 11.23 -14.49 -5.11
C ALA A 255 11.90 -13.12 -5.27
N ARG A 256 11.88 -12.31 -4.22
CA ARG A 256 12.49 -10.98 -4.20
C ARG A 256 13.66 -10.95 -3.23
N ARG A 257 14.81 -10.44 -3.67
CA ARG A 257 15.98 -10.23 -2.80
C ARG A 257 15.61 -9.39 -1.58
N GLY A 258 16.12 -9.76 -0.42
CA GLY A 258 15.85 -9.08 0.83
C GLY A 258 14.53 -9.45 1.53
N THR A 259 13.75 -10.39 0.98
CA THR A 259 12.58 -10.97 1.67
C THR A 259 12.94 -12.28 2.36
N CYS A 260 12.15 -12.66 3.39
CA CYS A 260 12.37 -13.90 4.13
C CYS A 260 12.37 -15.14 3.22
N LEU A 261 11.61 -15.11 2.13
CA LEU A 261 11.44 -16.27 1.24
C LEU A 261 12.62 -16.52 0.30
N LEU A 262 13.50 -15.54 0.07
CA LEU A 262 14.69 -15.79 -0.74
C LEU A 262 15.60 -16.84 -0.10
N TYR A 263 15.62 -16.90 1.23
CA TYR A 263 16.48 -17.79 2.02
C TYR A 263 15.79 -19.09 2.44
N THR A 264 14.48 -19.21 2.23
CA THR A 264 13.66 -20.37 2.63
C THR A 264 13.00 -21.07 1.44
N SER A 265 13.12 -20.55 0.24
CA SER A 265 12.69 -21.26 -0.98
C SER A 265 13.68 -22.38 -1.29
N PRO A 266 13.21 -23.59 -1.68
CA PRO A 266 14.09 -24.59 -2.28
C PRO A 266 14.82 -23.94 -3.46
N SER A 267 16.11 -24.24 -3.57
CA SER A 267 16.92 -23.82 -4.72
C SER A 267 16.27 -24.40 -6.00
N PRO A 268 16.30 -23.68 -7.13
CA PRO A 268 15.91 -24.28 -8.43
C PRO A 268 16.73 -25.52 -8.83
N ARG A 269 17.73 -25.87 -8.00
CA ARG A 269 18.61 -27.05 -8.19
C ARG A 269 18.25 -28.23 -7.27
N ASP A 270 17.31 -28.06 -6.37
CA ASP A 270 16.72 -29.10 -5.51
C ASP A 270 15.35 -29.49 -6.07
#